data_a894ed4fa74936591229a48b11b4982b
#
_entry.id   a894ed4fa74936591229a48b11b4982b
#
_cell.length_a   1.000
_cell.length_b   1.000
_cell.length_c   1.000
_cell.angle_alpha   90.00
_cell.angle_beta   90.00
_cell.angle_gamma   90.00
#
_symmetry.space_group_name_H-M   'P 1'
#
loop_
_entity.id
_entity.type
_entity.pdbx_description
1 polymer ?
#
loop_
_entity_poly.entity_id
_entity_poly.type
_entity_poly.pdbx_seq_one_letter_code
_entity_poly.pdbx_strand_id
1 'polypeptide(L)'
;MAGVKILEFWASPFGYGVIWTLKLKGINYEYIEEDLGNKGQLQLHHNPVHKKILVLLHGDKAVAESLSATFFQLFKSAAGEEQEKAIKETVEILKIIEEKGLGDKKFFGGEAIGLVDIAFGWQAYWFEGIEEVVGTKLLNSTTFPRLHAWIQNFK
;
A
#
# COMPACT_ATOMS: atom_id res chain seq x y z
N MET A 1 -10.28 3.84 24.19
CA MET A 1 -9.23 3.75 23.16
C MET A 1 -9.93 3.59 21.82
N ALA A 2 -9.60 4.41 20.84
CA ALA A 2 -10.18 4.28 19.50
C ALA A 2 -9.80 2.91 18.92
N GLY A 3 -10.79 2.11 18.57
CA GLY A 3 -10.59 0.77 18.02
C GLY A 3 -10.02 0.84 16.60
N VAL A 4 -9.27 -0.20 16.21
CA VAL A 4 -8.83 -0.37 14.82
C VAL A 4 -9.95 -1.06 14.05
N LYS A 5 -10.28 -0.55 12.86
CA LYS A 5 -11.25 -1.18 11.95
C LYS A 5 -10.59 -1.41 10.59
N ILE A 6 -10.92 -2.52 9.96
CA ILE A 6 -10.47 -2.87 8.61
C ILE A 6 -11.71 -3.02 7.74
N LEU A 7 -11.80 -2.21 6.69
CA LEU A 7 -12.79 -2.36 5.64
C LEU A 7 -12.12 -3.10 4.48
N GLU A 8 -12.57 -4.31 4.22
CA GLU A 8 -11.89 -5.19 3.26
C GLU A 8 -12.89 -6.16 2.61
N PHE A 9 -12.51 -6.68 1.47
CA PHE A 9 -13.20 -7.79 0.80
C PHE A 9 -12.45 -9.10 1.11
N TRP A 10 -13.15 -10.12 1.57
CA TRP A 10 -12.57 -11.37 2.07
C TRP A 10 -11.60 -12.07 1.10
N ALA A 11 -11.80 -11.96 -0.20
CA ALA A 11 -10.93 -12.59 -1.19
C ALA A 11 -9.74 -11.72 -1.63
N SER A 12 -9.54 -10.53 -1.01
CA SER A 12 -8.44 -9.64 -1.35
C SER A 12 -7.14 -10.11 -0.70
N PRO A 13 -6.11 -10.43 -1.47
CA PRO A 13 -4.81 -10.83 -0.92
C PRO A 13 -4.12 -9.70 -0.15
N PHE A 14 -4.49 -8.44 -0.42
CA PHE A 14 -3.86 -7.26 0.16
C PHE A 14 -4.23 -7.08 1.65
N GLY A 15 -5.47 -7.37 2.02
CA GLY A 15 -5.95 -7.28 3.40
C GLY A 15 -5.30 -8.30 4.33
N TYR A 16 -4.93 -9.47 3.84
CA TYR A 16 -4.33 -10.51 4.67
C TYR A 16 -3.01 -10.09 5.31
N GLY A 17 -2.16 -9.34 4.61
CA GLY A 17 -0.92 -8.81 5.17
C GLY A 17 -1.17 -7.92 6.39
N VAL A 18 -2.15 -7.02 6.30
CA VAL A 18 -2.55 -6.13 7.40
C VAL A 18 -3.19 -6.93 8.54
N ILE A 19 -4.11 -7.86 8.22
CA ILE A 19 -4.77 -8.72 9.21
C ILE A 19 -3.75 -9.55 9.99
N TRP A 20 -2.81 -10.20 9.30
CA TRP A 20 -1.76 -10.98 9.96
C TRP A 20 -0.89 -10.11 10.85
N THR A 21 -0.55 -8.91 10.40
CA THR A 21 0.25 -7.99 11.17
C THR A 21 -0.44 -7.56 12.45
N LEU A 22 -1.72 -7.22 12.40
CA LEU A 22 -2.50 -6.88 13.59
C LEU A 22 -2.58 -8.05 14.56
N LYS A 23 -2.79 -9.28 14.06
CA LYS A 23 -2.78 -10.50 14.86
C LYS A 23 -1.41 -10.75 15.53
N LEU A 24 -0.32 -10.65 14.78
CA LEU A 24 1.04 -10.84 15.32
C LEU A 24 1.41 -9.80 16.39
N LYS A 25 0.88 -8.59 16.27
CA LYS A 25 1.07 -7.52 17.27
C LYS A 25 0.07 -7.57 18.42
N GLY A 26 -0.86 -8.52 18.44
CA GLY A 26 -1.91 -8.61 19.45
C GLY A 26 -2.88 -7.42 19.47
N ILE A 27 -3.06 -6.76 18.33
CA ILE A 27 -3.95 -5.60 18.19
C ILE A 27 -5.34 -6.09 17.85
N ASN A 28 -6.32 -5.79 18.69
CA ASN A 28 -7.71 -6.07 18.43
C ASN A 28 -8.23 -5.14 17.33
N TYR A 29 -8.97 -5.69 16.38
CA TYR A 29 -9.58 -4.95 15.29
C TYR A 29 -11.00 -5.46 15.01
N GLU A 30 -11.82 -4.59 14.44
CA GLU A 30 -13.12 -4.91 13.87
C GLU A 30 -12.95 -5.11 12.36
N TYR A 31 -13.37 -6.27 11.86
CA TYR A 31 -13.38 -6.54 10.42
C TYR A 31 -14.76 -6.18 9.85
N ILE A 32 -14.78 -5.35 8.84
CA ILE A 32 -15.97 -4.91 8.13
C ILE A 32 -15.86 -5.40 6.70
N GLU A 33 -16.72 -6.35 6.35
CA GLU A 33 -16.81 -6.86 4.98
C GLU A 33 -17.40 -5.80 4.07
N GLU A 34 -16.72 -5.54 2.94
CA GLU A 34 -17.18 -4.62 1.92
C GLU A 34 -17.54 -5.37 0.63
N ASP A 35 -18.68 -5.02 0.05
CA ASP A 35 -19.11 -5.55 -1.24
C ASP A 35 -18.55 -4.70 -2.39
N LEU A 36 -17.75 -5.32 -3.26
CA LEU A 36 -17.17 -4.64 -4.42
C LEU A 36 -18.22 -4.15 -5.43
N GLY A 37 -19.37 -4.81 -5.47
CA GLY A 37 -20.49 -4.47 -6.36
C GLY A 37 -21.37 -3.34 -5.80
N ASN A 38 -21.46 -3.24 -4.47
CA ASN A 38 -22.27 -2.24 -3.79
C ASN A 38 -21.49 -1.59 -2.65
N LYS A 39 -20.66 -0.61 -3.00
CA LYS A 39 -19.72 0.03 -2.07
C LYS A 39 -20.41 0.69 -0.89
N GLY A 40 -20.01 0.31 0.32
CA GLY A 40 -20.55 0.84 1.56
C GLY A 40 -20.30 2.34 1.72
N GLN A 41 -21.21 3.03 2.42
CA GLN A 41 -21.07 4.46 2.70
C GLN A 41 -19.80 4.77 3.51
N LEU A 42 -19.39 3.87 4.38
CA LEU A 42 -18.19 4.01 5.20
C LEU A 42 -16.92 4.04 4.35
N GLN A 43 -16.82 3.13 3.36
CA GLN A 43 -15.72 3.11 2.39
C GLN A 43 -15.66 4.41 1.58
N LEU A 44 -16.80 4.87 1.06
CA LEU A 44 -16.88 6.09 0.26
C LEU A 44 -16.53 7.35 1.07
N HIS A 45 -16.89 7.37 2.36
CA HIS A 45 -16.56 8.47 3.28
C HIS A 45 -15.07 8.55 3.58
N HIS A 46 -14.42 7.41 3.87
CA HIS A 46 -13.03 7.37 4.29
C HIS A 46 -12.03 7.26 3.13
N ASN A 47 -12.47 6.88 1.95
CA ASN A 47 -11.65 6.86 0.73
C ASN A 47 -12.41 7.45 -0.47
N PRO A 48 -12.78 8.76 -0.43
CA PRO A 48 -13.59 9.39 -1.47
C PRO A 48 -12.87 9.51 -2.82
N VAL A 49 -11.54 9.58 -2.81
CA VAL A 49 -10.71 9.79 -4.01
C VAL A 49 -10.59 8.50 -4.82
N HIS A 50 -10.11 7.44 -4.19
CA HIS A 50 -9.85 6.18 -4.90
C HIS A 50 -11.02 5.22 -4.87
N LYS A 51 -11.91 5.33 -3.87
CA LYS A 51 -13.09 4.46 -3.68
C LYS A 51 -12.75 2.97 -3.74
N LYS A 52 -11.55 2.62 -3.26
CA LYS A 52 -11.01 1.25 -3.24
C LYS A 52 -10.91 0.75 -1.80
N ILE A 53 -10.92 -0.55 -1.62
CA ILE A 53 -10.50 -1.26 -0.42
C ILE A 53 -9.01 -1.62 -0.63
N LEU A 54 -8.18 -1.78 0.33
CA LEU A 54 -8.33 -1.85 1.77
C LEU A 54 -8.39 -0.45 2.40
N VAL A 55 -9.16 -0.29 3.47
CA VAL A 55 -9.13 0.91 4.33
C VAL A 55 -8.91 0.48 5.78
N LEU A 56 -7.82 0.92 6.39
CA LEU A 56 -7.55 0.77 7.82
C LEU A 56 -7.96 2.04 8.55
N LEU A 57 -8.87 1.93 9.50
CA LEU A 57 -9.28 3.03 10.36
C LEU A 57 -8.64 2.88 11.73
N HIS A 58 -8.02 3.95 12.23
CA HIS A 58 -7.53 4.06 13.59
C HIS A 58 -8.00 5.38 14.21
N GLY A 59 -9.07 5.34 14.97
CA GLY A 59 -9.78 6.54 15.39
C GLY A 59 -10.34 7.29 14.18
N ASP A 60 -10.04 8.60 14.09
CA ASP A 60 -10.47 9.46 12.99
C ASP A 60 -9.51 9.44 11.78
N LYS A 61 -8.45 8.63 11.84
CA LYS A 61 -7.47 8.51 10.76
C LYS A 61 -7.78 7.31 9.89
N ALA A 62 -7.99 7.58 8.59
CA ALA A 62 -8.11 6.56 7.57
C ALA A 62 -6.78 6.41 6.83
N VAL A 63 -6.30 5.19 6.71
CA VAL A 63 -5.16 4.83 5.85
C VAL A 63 -5.71 3.94 4.76
N ALA A 64 -5.77 4.47 3.55
CA ALA A 64 -6.19 3.72 2.38
C ALA A 64 -4.96 3.22 1.62
N GLU A 65 -4.99 1.97 1.21
CA GLU A 65 -3.91 1.39 0.42
C GLU A 65 -4.04 1.78 -1.05
N SER A 66 -3.50 2.95 -1.40
CA SER A 66 -3.46 3.40 -2.79
C SER A 66 -2.36 2.72 -3.61
N LEU A 67 -1.24 2.35 -2.99
CA LEU A 67 -0.07 1.80 -3.68
C LEU A 67 -0.34 0.43 -4.31
N SER A 68 -0.90 -0.51 -3.56
CA SER A 68 -1.24 -1.84 -4.08
C SER A 68 -2.27 -1.78 -5.20
N ALA A 69 -3.24 -0.87 -5.08
CA ALA A 69 -4.23 -0.65 -6.12
C ALA A 69 -3.60 -0.11 -7.41
N THR A 70 -2.60 0.77 -7.30
CA THR A 70 -1.89 1.35 -8.44
C THR A 70 -0.99 0.31 -9.11
N PHE A 71 -0.32 -0.54 -8.34
CA PHE A 71 0.43 -1.68 -8.88
C PHE A 71 -0.45 -2.66 -9.64
N PHE A 72 -1.63 -2.98 -9.12
CA PHE A 72 -2.57 -3.85 -9.80
C PHE A 72 -3.09 -3.22 -11.11
N GLN A 73 -3.23 -1.90 -11.12
CA GLN A 73 -3.56 -1.15 -12.33
C GLN A 73 -2.45 -1.26 -13.38
N LEU A 74 -1.17 -1.14 -12.96
CA LEU A 74 -0.01 -1.34 -13.84
C LEU A 74 -0.02 -2.71 -14.52
N PHE A 75 -0.31 -3.78 -13.76
CA PHE A 75 -0.42 -5.12 -14.32
C PHE A 75 -1.55 -5.28 -15.33
N LYS A 76 -2.66 -4.57 -15.15
CA LYS A 76 -3.83 -4.68 -16.00
C LYS A 76 -3.81 -3.76 -17.20
N SER A 77 -3.03 -2.68 -17.15
CA SER A 77 -2.98 -1.71 -18.25
C SER A 77 -2.24 -2.31 -19.43
N ALA A 78 -2.87 -2.26 -20.59
CA ALA A 78 -2.19 -2.55 -21.84
C ALA A 78 -1.14 -1.47 -22.13
N ALA A 79 -0.10 -1.83 -22.89
CA ALA A 79 0.90 -0.87 -23.32
C ALA A 79 0.24 0.31 -24.07
N GLY A 80 0.62 1.55 -23.71
CA GLY A 80 0.06 2.78 -24.27
C GLY A 80 -0.30 3.81 -23.20
N GLU A 81 -1.22 4.70 -23.51
CA GLU A 81 -1.60 5.83 -22.65
C GLU A 81 -2.07 5.42 -21.24
N GLU A 82 -2.79 4.31 -21.12
CA GLU A 82 -3.25 3.82 -19.83
C GLU A 82 -2.08 3.38 -18.93
N GLN A 83 -1.10 2.71 -19.52
CA GLN A 83 0.10 2.29 -18.80
C GLN A 83 0.94 3.49 -18.37
N GLU A 84 1.13 4.48 -19.27
CA GLU A 84 1.86 5.70 -18.94
C GLU A 84 1.20 6.48 -17.80
N LYS A 85 -0.12 6.56 -17.80
CA LYS A 85 -0.88 7.17 -16.71
C LYS A 85 -0.67 6.42 -15.39
N ALA A 86 -0.79 5.09 -15.40
CA ALA A 86 -0.57 4.26 -14.20
C ALA A 86 0.87 4.37 -13.68
N ILE A 87 1.86 4.46 -14.55
CA ILE A 87 3.27 4.70 -14.19
C ILE A 87 3.41 6.06 -13.48
N LYS A 88 2.84 7.12 -14.02
CA LYS A 88 2.89 8.46 -13.40
C LYS A 88 2.28 8.47 -12.01
N GLU A 89 1.07 7.91 -11.87
CA GLU A 89 0.39 7.79 -10.58
C GLU A 89 1.21 7.00 -9.57
N THR A 90 1.84 5.90 -10.00
CA THR A 90 2.73 5.10 -9.15
C THR A 90 3.93 5.91 -8.68
N VAL A 91 4.60 6.61 -9.59
CA VAL A 91 5.77 7.44 -9.26
C VAL A 91 5.43 8.56 -8.28
N GLU A 92 4.26 9.19 -8.41
CA GLU A 92 3.81 10.21 -7.46
C GLU A 92 3.58 9.64 -6.06
N ILE A 93 2.97 8.46 -5.96
CA ILE A 93 2.78 7.79 -4.67
C ILE A 93 4.14 7.41 -4.07
N LEU A 94 5.06 6.88 -4.86
CA LEU A 94 6.41 6.54 -4.41
C LEU A 94 7.17 7.76 -3.88
N LYS A 95 7.02 8.93 -4.49
CA LYS A 95 7.60 10.19 -3.98
C LYS A 95 7.05 10.56 -2.61
N ILE A 96 5.74 10.44 -2.42
CA ILE A 96 5.13 10.72 -1.12
C ILE A 96 5.66 9.76 -0.04
N ILE A 97 5.82 8.48 -0.38
CA ILE A 97 6.34 7.47 0.53
C ILE A 97 7.81 7.73 0.84
N GLU A 98 8.63 8.07 -0.16
CA GLU A 98 10.04 8.44 -0.03
C GLU A 98 10.23 9.61 0.93
N GLU A 99 9.48 10.69 0.71
CA GLU A 99 9.69 11.96 1.39
C GLU A 99 9.00 12.03 2.75
N LYS A 100 7.73 11.61 2.82
CA LYS A 100 6.87 11.79 4.00
C LYS A 100 6.68 10.53 4.82
N GLY A 101 6.73 9.37 4.17
CA GLY A 101 6.55 8.08 4.84
C GLY A 101 7.82 7.63 5.54
N LEU A 102 8.84 7.37 4.76
CA LEU A 102 10.13 6.86 5.23
C LEU A 102 10.98 7.98 5.83
N GLY A 103 11.13 9.11 5.15
CA GLY A 103 12.00 10.19 5.58
C GLY A 103 13.44 9.68 5.76
N ASP A 104 14.13 10.11 6.81
CA ASP A 104 15.51 9.70 7.11
C ASP A 104 15.61 8.42 7.96
N LYS A 105 14.51 7.67 8.08
CA LYS A 105 14.44 6.46 8.90
C LYS A 105 14.89 5.23 8.10
N LYS A 106 15.44 4.26 8.82
CA LYS A 106 15.82 2.96 8.26
C LYS A 106 14.59 2.14 7.84
N PHE A 107 13.54 2.19 8.67
CA PHE A 107 12.23 1.56 8.46
C PHE A 107 11.13 2.58 8.73
N PHE A 108 9.91 2.33 8.25
CA PHE A 108 8.76 3.19 8.56
C PHE A 108 8.51 3.32 10.07
N GLY A 109 8.84 2.27 10.83
CA GLY A 109 8.80 2.28 12.30
C GLY A 109 9.97 2.96 12.99
N GLY A 110 10.99 3.43 12.27
CA GLY A 110 12.23 3.99 12.81
C GLY A 110 13.42 3.05 12.61
N GLU A 111 14.14 2.70 13.70
CA GLU A 111 15.31 1.80 13.63
C GLU A 111 14.94 0.31 13.54
N ALA A 112 13.71 -0.05 13.87
CA ALA A 112 13.21 -1.42 13.87
C ALA A 112 12.02 -1.57 12.91
N ILE A 113 11.86 -2.79 12.38
CA ILE A 113 10.71 -3.15 11.53
C ILE A 113 9.40 -2.92 12.29
N GLY A 114 8.56 -2.06 11.76
CA GLY A 114 7.25 -1.72 12.29
C GLY A 114 6.10 -2.37 11.52
N LEU A 115 4.88 -1.97 11.89
CA LEU A 115 3.65 -2.44 11.27
C LEU A 115 3.59 -2.13 9.76
N VAL A 116 3.99 -0.91 9.42
CA VAL A 116 3.97 -0.43 8.03
C VAL A 116 4.96 -1.21 7.18
N ASP A 117 6.16 -1.50 7.73
CA ASP A 117 7.17 -2.30 7.02
C ASP A 117 6.67 -3.69 6.68
N ILE A 118 5.96 -4.35 7.60
CA ILE A 118 5.39 -5.67 7.36
C ILE A 118 4.25 -5.59 6.34
N ALA A 119 3.38 -4.58 6.46
CA ALA A 119 2.27 -4.40 5.53
C ALA A 119 2.72 -4.12 4.09
N PHE A 120 3.82 -3.38 3.93
CA PHE A 120 4.38 -3.03 2.62
C PHE A 120 5.49 -3.96 2.15
N GLY A 121 6.04 -4.80 3.02
CA GLY A 121 7.23 -5.60 2.73
C GLY A 121 7.08 -6.58 1.57
N TRP A 122 5.89 -7.12 1.36
CA TRP A 122 5.63 -7.99 0.20
C TRP A 122 5.82 -7.24 -1.12
N GLN A 123 5.54 -5.95 -1.19
CA GLN A 123 5.75 -5.12 -2.37
C GLN A 123 7.22 -4.99 -2.72
N ALA A 124 8.12 -5.00 -1.71
CA ALA A 124 9.56 -4.96 -1.92
C ALA A 124 10.07 -6.15 -2.76
N TYR A 125 9.43 -7.30 -2.65
CA TYR A 125 9.75 -8.47 -3.47
C TYR A 125 9.14 -8.41 -4.88
N TRP A 126 7.98 -7.79 -5.01
CA TRP A 126 7.27 -7.74 -6.28
C TRP A 126 7.73 -6.61 -7.22
N PHE A 127 8.40 -5.58 -6.68
CA PHE A 127 8.84 -4.44 -7.50
C PHE A 127 9.65 -4.84 -8.72
N GLU A 128 10.64 -5.71 -8.54
CA GLU A 128 11.51 -6.15 -9.63
C GLU A 128 10.70 -6.89 -10.72
N GLY A 129 9.77 -7.76 -10.32
CA GLY A 129 8.89 -8.47 -11.25
C GLY A 129 7.90 -7.54 -11.96
N ILE A 130 7.41 -6.51 -11.27
CA ILE A 130 6.53 -5.49 -11.87
C ILE A 130 7.28 -4.69 -12.92
N GLU A 131 8.49 -4.23 -12.60
CA GLU A 131 9.37 -3.49 -13.51
C GLU A 131 9.70 -4.30 -14.77
N GLU A 132 9.94 -5.61 -14.62
CA GLU A 132 10.19 -6.51 -15.74
C GLU A 132 8.96 -6.64 -16.64
N VAL A 133 7.78 -6.85 -16.07
CA VAL A 133 6.52 -6.99 -16.83
C VAL A 133 6.13 -5.68 -17.52
N VAL A 134 6.30 -4.56 -16.84
CA VAL A 134 5.95 -3.22 -17.35
C VAL A 134 7.00 -2.70 -18.35
N GLY A 135 8.22 -3.25 -18.32
CA GLY A 135 9.34 -2.80 -19.15
C GLY A 135 9.90 -1.43 -18.76
N THR A 136 9.62 -0.96 -17.54
CA THR A 136 10.00 0.37 -17.05
C THR A 136 10.55 0.30 -15.64
N LYS A 137 11.70 0.94 -15.41
CA LYS A 137 12.27 1.11 -14.06
C LYS A 137 11.48 2.16 -13.28
N LEU A 138 10.78 1.71 -12.24
CA LEU A 138 9.98 2.56 -11.34
C LEU A 138 10.81 3.02 -10.14
N LEU A 139 11.57 2.09 -9.56
CA LEU A 139 12.44 2.33 -8.41
C LEU A 139 13.90 2.34 -8.84
N ASN A 140 14.47 3.51 -8.97
CA ASN A 140 15.91 3.61 -9.11
C ASN A 140 16.52 4.31 -7.89
N SER A 141 17.76 3.93 -7.55
CA SER A 141 18.47 4.45 -6.38
C SER A 141 18.77 5.96 -6.44
N THR A 142 18.71 6.56 -7.62
CA THR A 142 18.92 8.00 -7.79
C THR A 142 17.66 8.79 -7.46
N THR A 143 16.50 8.31 -7.90
CA THR A 143 15.21 9.00 -7.68
C THR A 143 14.58 8.66 -6.32
N PHE A 144 14.79 7.42 -5.85
CA PHE A 144 14.21 6.89 -4.63
C PHE A 144 15.26 6.21 -3.75
N PRO A 145 16.30 6.96 -3.28
CA PRO A 145 17.42 6.39 -2.53
C PRO A 145 16.97 5.74 -1.21
N ARG A 146 15.99 6.31 -0.50
CA ARG A 146 15.53 5.82 0.78
C ARG A 146 14.69 4.56 0.64
N LEU A 147 13.75 4.54 -0.31
CA LEU A 147 12.95 3.35 -0.63
C LEU A 147 13.86 2.22 -1.12
N HIS A 148 14.84 2.52 -1.93
CA HIS A 148 15.83 1.53 -2.37
C HIS A 148 16.60 0.96 -1.17
N ALA A 149 17.09 1.79 -0.25
CA ALA A 149 17.76 1.36 0.96
C ALA A 149 16.82 0.54 1.88
N TRP A 150 15.57 0.98 2.03
CA TRP A 150 14.56 0.25 2.79
C TRP A 150 14.33 -1.16 2.23
N ILE A 151 14.18 -1.30 0.91
CA ILE A 151 14.04 -2.62 0.27
C ILE A 151 15.25 -3.52 0.56
N GLN A 152 16.46 -2.99 0.50
CA GLN A 152 17.67 -3.75 0.81
C GLN A 152 17.74 -4.15 2.30
N ASN A 153 17.27 -3.30 3.19
CA ASN A 153 17.24 -3.59 4.62
C ASN A 153 16.11 -4.56 5.01
N PHE A 154 15.06 -4.65 4.18
CA PHE A 154 13.90 -5.50 4.43
C PHE A 154 14.09 -6.92 3.89
N LYS A 155 14.82 -7.11 2.80
CA LYS A 155 15.17 -8.41 2.21
C LYS A 155 16.23 -9.13 3.03
#